data_bd3359de12e88d459905874235055060
#
_entry.id   bd3359de12e88d459905874235055060
#
_cell.length_a   1.000
_cell.length_b   1.000
_cell.length_c   1.000
_cell.angle_alpha   90.00
_cell.angle_beta   90.00
_cell.angle_gamma   90.00
#
_symmetry.space_group_name_H-M   'P 1'
#
loop_
_entity.id
_entity.type
_entity.pdbx_description
1 polymer ?
#
loop_
_entity_poly.entity_id
_entity_poly.type
_entity_poly.pdbx_seq_one_letter_code
_entity_poly.pdbx_strand_id
1 'polypeptide(L)'
;LEAVSLALEYISDGDVVCLGEVGRPHYPVNNQTWNKANELLLQIMENSAKERVSIQLHVESNGKKTYSEIEELRKKSKMVKRKVIRHFAPPNIDSNFTNGISSTISVGKGSIEKIIETLEKSDSIWGMETDFLDDMNRPGAVLGPKTVPKRTQQLCRKMWELDYSDNEIISLMKNIHSKWPKEIY
;
A
#
# COMPACT_ATOMS: atom_id res chain seq x y z
N LEU A 1 -0.69 -13.75 17.80
CA LEU A 1 -0.40 -14.60 16.62
C LEU A 1 -1.56 -15.52 16.22
N GLU A 2 -2.43 -15.93 17.14
CA GLU A 2 -3.63 -16.74 16.82
C GLU A 2 -4.48 -16.13 15.68
N ALA A 3 -4.83 -14.84 15.77
CA ALA A 3 -5.59 -14.16 14.71
C ALA A 3 -4.87 -14.17 13.36
N VAL A 4 -3.53 -14.11 13.37
CA VAL A 4 -2.73 -14.20 12.13
C VAL A 4 -2.79 -15.61 11.55
N SER A 5 -2.69 -16.65 12.39
CA SER A 5 -2.82 -18.04 11.95
C SER A 5 -4.19 -18.29 11.32
N LEU A 6 -5.26 -17.83 11.97
CA LEU A 6 -6.62 -17.96 11.44
C LEU A 6 -6.79 -17.21 10.10
N ALA A 7 -6.25 -16.01 9.99
CA ALA A 7 -6.29 -15.26 8.73
C ALA A 7 -5.53 -15.96 7.60
N LEU A 8 -4.40 -16.62 7.91
CA LEU A 8 -3.64 -17.41 6.93
C LEU A 8 -4.39 -18.67 6.50
N GLU A 9 -5.19 -19.28 7.37
CA GLU A 9 -6.09 -20.39 7.00
C GLU A 9 -7.12 -19.93 5.96
N TYR A 10 -7.83 -18.81 6.18
CA TYR A 10 -8.77 -18.25 5.20
C TYR A 10 -8.10 -17.89 3.86
N ILE A 11 -6.84 -17.47 3.89
CA ILE A 11 -6.08 -17.20 2.65
C ILE A 11 -5.76 -18.53 1.94
N SER A 12 -5.37 -19.56 2.69
CA SER A 12 -5.09 -20.90 2.14
C SER A 12 -6.33 -21.50 1.49
N ASP A 13 -7.51 -21.27 2.06
CA ASP A 13 -8.80 -21.74 1.52
C ASP A 13 -9.26 -20.92 0.29
N GLY A 14 -8.59 -19.81 -0.01
CA GLY A 14 -8.90 -18.95 -1.15
C GLY A 14 -10.00 -17.92 -0.90
N ASP A 15 -10.48 -17.80 0.34
CA ASP A 15 -11.52 -16.85 0.73
C ASP A 15 -11.00 -15.40 0.83
N VAL A 16 -9.70 -15.24 1.08
CA VAL A 16 -9.02 -13.96 1.24
C VAL A 16 -7.71 -13.96 0.46
N VAL A 17 -7.28 -12.81 -0.04
CA VAL A 17 -6.09 -12.69 -0.92
C VAL A 17 -4.88 -12.02 -0.26
N CYS A 18 -5.05 -11.42 0.91
CA CYS A 18 -4.01 -10.62 1.56
C CYS A 18 -4.21 -10.60 3.07
N LEU A 19 -3.13 -10.62 3.83
CA LEU A 19 -3.16 -10.37 5.26
C LEU A 19 -3.08 -8.86 5.53
N GLY A 20 -4.10 -8.27 6.12
CA GLY A 20 -4.12 -6.83 6.44
C GLY A 20 -5.34 -6.40 7.25
N GLU A 21 -5.26 -5.33 7.96
CA GLU A 21 -4.02 -4.57 8.07
C GLU A 21 -3.18 -5.06 9.25
N VAL A 22 -1.88 -5.23 9.02
CA VAL A 22 -0.91 -5.51 10.08
C VAL A 22 0.15 -4.39 10.08
N GLY A 23 0.85 -4.21 11.19
CA GLY A 23 1.83 -3.12 11.20
C GLY A 23 2.44 -2.86 12.57
N ARG A 24 2.76 -1.60 12.79
CA ARG A 24 3.38 -1.11 14.02
C ARG A 24 2.79 0.25 14.40
N PRO A 25 2.99 0.74 15.65
CA PRO A 25 2.40 2.00 16.09
C PRO A 25 2.74 3.17 15.16
N HIS A 26 1.73 3.92 14.74
CA HIS A 26 1.85 5.16 13.98
C HIS A 26 1.71 6.41 14.87
N TYR A 27 1.72 6.21 16.19
CA TYR A 27 1.67 7.22 17.24
C TYR A 27 2.86 7.04 18.21
N PRO A 28 3.21 8.06 18.99
CA PRO A 28 4.33 7.97 19.92
C PRO A 28 4.16 6.86 20.96
N VAL A 29 5.16 5.99 21.08
CA VAL A 29 5.27 4.93 22.07
C VAL A 29 6.68 4.92 22.66
N ASN A 30 6.86 4.25 23.80
CA ASN A 30 8.19 4.03 24.35
C ASN A 30 9.00 2.99 23.52
N ASN A 31 10.31 2.98 23.70
CA ASN A 31 11.22 2.10 22.95
C ASN A 31 10.92 0.61 23.14
N GLN A 32 10.49 0.19 24.33
CA GLN A 32 10.15 -1.20 24.58
C GLN A 32 8.95 -1.65 23.75
N THR A 33 7.89 -0.84 23.71
CA THR A 33 6.70 -1.09 22.89
C THR A 33 7.06 -1.09 21.40
N TRP A 34 7.89 -0.14 20.96
CA TRP A 34 8.36 -0.06 19.59
C TRP A 34 9.13 -1.30 19.15
N ASN A 35 10.09 -1.74 19.98
CA ASN A 35 10.88 -2.93 19.68
C ASN A 35 10.01 -4.19 19.61
N LYS A 36 9.10 -4.35 20.57
CA LYS A 36 8.18 -5.49 20.60
C LYS A 36 7.22 -5.52 19.41
N ALA A 37 6.75 -4.35 18.95
CA ALA A 37 5.93 -4.25 17.76
C ALA A 37 6.70 -4.64 16.49
N ASN A 38 7.97 -4.25 16.36
CA ASN A 38 8.82 -4.66 15.24
C ASN A 38 9.16 -6.16 15.27
N GLU A 39 9.39 -6.74 16.45
CA GLU A 39 9.59 -8.20 16.61
C GLU A 39 8.34 -8.96 16.15
N LEU A 40 7.15 -8.52 16.60
CA LEU A 40 5.89 -9.13 16.20
C LEU A 40 5.65 -8.98 14.69
N LEU A 41 5.90 -7.79 14.13
CA LEU A 41 5.77 -7.56 12.69
C LEU A 41 6.71 -8.46 11.89
N LEU A 42 7.96 -8.65 12.35
CA LEU A 42 8.89 -9.58 11.72
C LEU A 42 8.34 -11.01 11.71
N GLN A 43 7.80 -11.51 12.83
CA GLN A 43 7.20 -12.85 12.91
C GLN A 43 6.00 -13.00 11.95
N ILE A 44 5.15 -11.97 11.86
CA ILE A 44 4.03 -11.96 10.91
C ILE A 44 4.56 -12.04 9.47
N MET A 45 5.57 -11.24 9.14
CA MET A 45 6.20 -11.25 7.82
C MET A 45 6.86 -12.60 7.49
N GLU A 46 7.52 -13.26 8.45
CA GLU A 46 8.10 -14.58 8.28
C GLU A 46 7.05 -15.65 8.00
N ASN A 47 5.91 -15.62 8.71
CA ASN A 47 4.80 -16.53 8.45
C ASN A 47 4.18 -16.27 7.07
N SER A 48 3.94 -15.02 6.72
CA SER A 48 3.42 -14.64 5.40
C SER A 48 4.37 -15.02 4.26
N ALA A 49 5.68 -14.95 4.49
CA ALA A 49 6.67 -15.37 3.51
C ALA A 49 6.63 -16.89 3.24
N LYS A 50 6.44 -17.72 4.28
CA LYS A 50 6.30 -19.18 4.15
C LYS A 50 5.08 -19.54 3.30
N GLU A 51 3.96 -18.90 3.58
CA GLU A 51 2.70 -19.10 2.85
C GLU A 51 2.63 -18.35 1.52
N ARG A 52 3.66 -17.58 1.16
CA ARG A 52 3.72 -16.74 -0.05
C ARG A 52 2.59 -15.71 -0.15
N VAL A 53 2.07 -15.27 0.97
CA VAL A 53 0.94 -14.35 1.09
C VAL A 53 1.41 -12.91 1.05
N SER A 54 0.60 -12.03 0.46
CA SER A 54 0.81 -10.59 0.51
C SER A 54 0.39 -10.03 1.86
N ILE A 55 1.07 -8.98 2.31
CA ILE A 55 0.71 -8.24 3.52
C ILE A 55 0.45 -6.77 3.21
N GLN A 56 -0.55 -6.21 3.85
CA GLN A 56 -0.86 -4.79 3.79
C GLN A 56 -0.51 -4.13 5.12
N LEU A 57 0.40 -3.15 5.08
CA LEU A 57 1.03 -2.57 6.26
C LEU A 57 0.41 -1.23 6.65
N HIS A 58 -0.09 -1.15 7.88
CA HIS A 58 -0.43 0.11 8.54
C HIS A 58 0.74 0.54 9.43
N VAL A 59 1.44 1.59 9.01
CA VAL A 59 2.67 2.07 9.65
C VAL A 59 2.73 3.60 9.67
N GLU A 60 3.59 4.14 10.50
CA GLU A 60 3.85 5.58 10.61
C GLU A 60 4.37 6.19 9.30
N SER A 61 4.31 7.51 9.19
CA SER A 61 4.68 8.28 7.99
C SER A 61 5.95 9.11 8.21
N ASN A 62 7.09 8.44 8.41
CA ASN A 62 8.40 9.09 8.55
C ASN A 62 9.24 9.02 7.25
N GLY A 63 8.57 9.02 6.09
CA GLY A 63 9.21 9.06 4.78
C GLY A 63 10.23 7.94 4.58
N LYS A 64 11.44 8.30 4.15
CA LYS A 64 12.53 7.35 3.86
C LYS A 64 12.85 6.41 5.04
N LYS A 65 12.78 6.89 6.29
CA LYS A 65 13.09 6.09 7.47
C LYS A 65 12.15 4.91 7.59
N THR A 66 10.83 5.14 7.49
CA THR A 66 9.82 4.07 7.54
C THR A 66 10.08 3.00 6.48
N TYR A 67 10.30 3.42 5.23
CA TYR A 67 10.56 2.46 4.15
C TYR A 67 11.88 1.69 4.33
N SER A 68 12.93 2.32 4.84
CA SER A 68 14.20 1.63 5.10
C SER A 68 14.06 0.56 6.18
N GLU A 69 13.36 0.87 7.26
CA GLU A 69 13.12 -0.09 8.34
C GLU A 69 12.22 -1.25 7.91
N ILE A 70 11.17 -0.97 7.11
CA ILE A 70 10.32 -2.02 6.51
C ILE A 70 11.13 -2.90 5.56
N GLU A 71 12.01 -2.32 4.74
CA GLU A 71 12.87 -3.10 3.85
C GLU A 71 13.85 -4.00 4.61
N GLU A 72 14.35 -3.57 5.77
CA GLU A 72 15.16 -4.41 6.65
C GLU A 72 14.34 -5.60 7.20
N LEU A 73 13.12 -5.36 7.68
CA LEU A 73 12.22 -6.43 8.12
C LEU A 73 11.88 -7.38 6.98
N ARG A 74 11.59 -6.85 5.79
CA ARG A 74 11.35 -7.64 4.60
C ARG A 74 12.52 -8.55 4.25
N LYS A 75 13.75 -8.03 4.28
CA LYS A 75 14.96 -8.83 4.02
C LYS A 75 15.14 -9.95 5.04
N LYS A 76 14.96 -9.64 6.33
CA LYS A 76 15.05 -10.63 7.42
C LYS A 76 14.01 -11.73 7.27
N SER A 77 12.76 -11.39 6.98
CA SER A 77 11.66 -12.33 6.78
C SER A 77 11.70 -13.07 5.44
N LYS A 78 12.54 -12.64 4.50
CA LYS A 78 12.64 -13.17 3.12
C LYS A 78 11.35 -12.98 2.29
N MET A 79 10.49 -12.05 2.66
CA MET A 79 9.31 -11.75 1.86
C MET A 79 9.68 -11.22 0.48
N VAL A 80 8.87 -11.59 -0.51
CA VAL A 80 8.95 -11.02 -1.86
C VAL A 80 8.57 -9.54 -1.80
N LYS A 81 9.42 -8.67 -2.35
CA LYS A 81 9.29 -7.21 -2.19
C LYS A 81 7.91 -6.67 -2.61
N ARG A 82 7.40 -7.07 -3.79
CA ARG A 82 6.10 -6.63 -4.30
C ARG A 82 4.91 -7.09 -3.44
N LYS A 83 5.09 -8.11 -2.60
CA LYS A 83 4.07 -8.63 -1.68
C LYS A 83 4.03 -7.92 -0.32
N VAL A 84 4.91 -6.94 -0.10
CA VAL A 84 4.85 -6.01 1.02
C VAL A 84 4.24 -4.72 0.51
N ILE A 85 3.05 -4.38 0.98
CA ILE A 85 2.25 -3.27 0.48
C ILE A 85 2.08 -2.26 1.61
N ARG A 86 2.64 -1.06 1.45
CA ARG A 86 2.33 0.03 2.39
C ARG A 86 0.96 0.60 2.06
N HIS A 87 0.02 0.43 2.96
CA HIS A 87 -1.29 1.03 2.93
C HIS A 87 -1.23 2.53 3.24
N PHE A 88 -2.18 3.30 2.72
CA PHE A 88 -2.38 4.72 2.94
C PHE A 88 -1.09 5.57 2.75
N ALA A 89 -0.32 5.24 1.73
CA ALA A 89 0.87 6.01 1.37
C ALA A 89 0.49 7.40 0.84
N PRO A 90 1.37 8.42 0.99
CA PRO A 90 1.16 9.70 0.34
C PRO A 90 1.13 9.53 -1.19
N PRO A 91 0.39 10.39 -1.92
CA PRO A 91 0.23 10.24 -3.36
C PRO A 91 1.45 10.63 -4.21
N ASN A 92 2.56 11.04 -3.60
CA ASN A 92 3.83 11.37 -4.24
C ASN A 92 4.94 10.42 -3.76
N ILE A 93 4.86 9.16 -4.15
CA ILE A 93 5.92 8.18 -3.86
C ILE A 93 7.08 8.33 -4.84
N ASP A 94 8.29 8.00 -4.34
CA ASP A 94 9.55 8.09 -5.09
C ASP A 94 10.38 6.83 -4.82
N SER A 95 10.87 6.17 -5.86
CA SER A 95 11.67 4.94 -5.76
C SER A 95 12.94 5.10 -4.94
N ASN A 96 13.49 6.33 -4.86
CA ASN A 96 14.67 6.61 -4.04
C ASN A 96 14.45 6.41 -2.55
N PHE A 97 13.21 6.46 -2.07
CA PHE A 97 12.92 6.22 -0.66
C PHE A 97 11.98 5.04 -0.40
N THR A 98 11.18 4.59 -1.36
CA THR A 98 10.29 3.44 -1.17
C THR A 98 11.02 2.10 -1.18
N ASN A 99 12.25 2.06 -1.64
CA ASN A 99 13.04 0.84 -1.85
C ASN A 99 12.33 -0.20 -2.74
N GLY A 100 11.37 0.24 -3.58
CA GLY A 100 10.59 -0.63 -4.45
C GLY A 100 9.49 -1.44 -3.72
N ILE A 101 9.15 -1.08 -2.48
CA ILE A 101 7.99 -1.62 -1.76
C ILE A 101 6.73 -1.12 -2.45
N SER A 102 5.77 -2.01 -2.65
CA SER A 102 4.46 -1.67 -3.22
C SER A 102 3.67 -0.75 -2.28
N SER A 103 2.78 0.06 -2.83
CA SER A 103 1.98 0.99 -2.02
C SER A 103 0.56 1.10 -2.55
N THR A 104 -0.40 1.30 -1.65
CA THR A 104 -1.69 1.88 -1.99
C THR A 104 -1.71 3.34 -1.54
N ILE A 105 -2.03 4.24 -2.44
CA ILE A 105 -1.93 5.68 -2.22
C ILE A 105 -3.31 6.30 -1.98
N SER A 106 -3.38 7.17 -0.99
CA SER A 106 -4.61 7.90 -0.68
C SER A 106 -4.95 8.90 -1.79
N VAL A 107 -6.16 8.79 -2.36
CA VAL A 107 -6.61 9.63 -3.48
C VAL A 107 -7.55 10.76 -3.05
N GLY A 108 -7.20 11.47 -2.00
CA GLY A 108 -7.94 12.62 -1.49
C GLY A 108 -7.99 13.81 -2.45
N LYS A 109 -8.50 14.93 -1.96
CA LYS A 109 -8.52 16.19 -2.73
C LYS A 109 -7.09 16.66 -3.00
N GLY A 110 -6.79 17.07 -4.24
CA GLY A 110 -5.45 17.56 -4.63
C GLY A 110 -4.40 16.45 -4.79
N SER A 111 -4.83 15.18 -4.90
CA SER A 111 -3.88 14.06 -5.10
C SER A 111 -3.34 13.95 -6.52
N ILE A 112 -4.04 14.48 -7.53
CA ILE A 112 -3.71 14.22 -8.93
C ILE A 112 -2.33 14.78 -9.32
N GLU A 113 -2.02 16.01 -8.94
CA GLU A 113 -0.72 16.63 -9.21
C GLU A 113 0.43 15.82 -8.59
N LYS A 114 0.22 15.31 -7.38
CA LYS A 114 1.19 14.45 -6.67
C LYS A 114 1.30 13.05 -7.29
N ILE A 115 0.20 12.53 -7.87
CA ILE A 115 0.22 11.26 -8.61
C ILE A 115 1.04 11.42 -9.90
N ILE A 116 0.98 12.55 -10.57
CA ILE A 116 1.87 12.84 -11.71
C ILE A 116 3.34 12.77 -11.29
N GLU A 117 3.71 13.35 -10.15
CA GLU A 117 5.08 13.20 -9.62
C GLU A 117 5.44 11.72 -9.37
N THR A 118 4.49 10.89 -8.93
CA THR A 118 4.69 9.44 -8.77
C THR A 118 4.97 8.76 -10.10
N LEU A 119 4.30 9.14 -11.18
CA LEU A 119 4.56 8.58 -12.52
C LEU A 119 5.98 8.86 -13.00
N GLU A 120 6.52 10.00 -12.64
CA GLU A 120 7.87 10.43 -13.05
C GLU A 120 8.98 9.82 -12.18
N LYS A 121 8.69 9.52 -10.90
CA LYS A 121 9.70 9.21 -9.89
C LYS A 121 9.64 7.79 -9.34
N SER A 122 8.56 7.05 -9.63
CA SER A 122 8.39 5.70 -9.07
C SER A 122 8.20 4.65 -10.15
N ASP A 123 9.03 3.63 -10.09
CA ASP A 123 8.90 2.36 -10.81
C ASP A 123 8.29 1.25 -9.95
N SER A 124 7.96 1.54 -8.69
CA SER A 124 7.31 0.61 -7.78
C SER A 124 5.84 0.41 -8.18
N ILE A 125 5.30 -0.78 -7.86
CA ILE A 125 3.86 -1.03 -7.99
C ILE A 125 3.09 -0.16 -7.01
N TRP A 126 2.04 0.50 -7.50
CA TRP A 126 1.13 1.25 -6.64
C TRP A 126 -0.33 1.15 -7.11
N GLY A 127 -1.25 1.34 -6.19
CA GLY A 127 -2.69 1.37 -6.43
C GLY A 127 -3.34 2.59 -5.79
N MET A 128 -4.61 2.84 -6.12
CA MET A 128 -5.41 3.90 -5.53
C MET A 128 -6.29 3.34 -4.41
N GLU A 129 -6.37 4.05 -3.30
CA GLU A 129 -7.26 3.69 -2.20
C GLU A 129 -7.98 4.89 -1.59
N THR A 130 -9.00 4.62 -0.80
CA THR A 130 -9.79 5.62 -0.09
C THR A 130 -9.72 5.48 1.42
N ASP A 131 -9.23 4.35 1.92
CA ASP A 131 -9.34 3.98 3.34
C ASP A 131 -10.79 4.11 3.84
N PHE A 132 -11.74 3.65 3.02
CA PHE A 132 -13.16 3.78 3.34
C PHE A 132 -13.53 2.90 4.53
N LEU A 133 -14.06 3.56 5.57
CA LEU A 133 -14.65 2.91 6.72
C LEU A 133 -16.15 3.21 6.75
N ASP A 134 -16.97 2.19 6.88
CA ASP A 134 -18.39 2.33 7.16
C ASP A 134 -18.60 2.50 8.68
N ASP A 135 -18.10 3.61 9.22
CA ASP A 135 -18.19 3.95 10.63
C ASP A 135 -19.26 5.03 10.86
N MET A 136 -20.40 4.65 11.38
CA MET A 136 -21.50 5.57 11.68
C MET A 136 -21.14 6.67 12.69
N ASN A 137 -20.11 6.47 13.50
CA ASN A 137 -19.66 7.46 14.49
C ASN A 137 -18.71 8.51 13.88
N ARG A 138 -18.24 8.28 12.65
CA ARG A 138 -17.33 9.19 11.92
C ARG A 138 -17.81 9.46 10.49
N PRO A 139 -19.07 9.90 10.31
CA PRO A 139 -19.62 10.13 8.98
C PRO A 139 -18.80 11.23 8.27
N GLY A 140 -18.36 10.96 7.05
CA GLY A 140 -17.58 11.90 6.24
C GLY A 140 -16.09 12.03 6.62
N ALA A 141 -15.60 11.28 7.61
CA ALA A 141 -14.17 11.28 7.98
C ALA A 141 -13.29 10.59 6.93
N VAL A 142 -13.87 9.81 6.03
CA VAL A 142 -13.18 9.01 5.03
C VAL A 142 -13.71 9.28 3.62
N LEU A 143 -12.87 8.97 2.63
CA LEU A 143 -13.23 9.14 1.22
C LEU A 143 -14.17 8.02 0.78
N GLY A 144 -15.31 8.36 0.21
CA GLY A 144 -16.25 7.37 -0.31
C GLY A 144 -15.68 6.57 -1.50
N PRO A 145 -16.16 5.33 -1.73
CA PRO A 145 -15.65 4.44 -2.79
C PRO A 145 -15.69 5.05 -4.20
N LYS A 146 -16.64 5.93 -4.47
CA LYS A 146 -16.75 6.68 -5.75
C LYS A 146 -15.55 7.61 -6.02
N THR A 147 -14.70 7.84 -5.01
CA THR A 147 -13.52 8.69 -5.17
C THR A 147 -12.49 8.07 -6.12
N VAL A 148 -12.24 6.78 -6.05
CA VAL A 148 -11.27 6.11 -6.94
C VAL A 148 -11.65 6.29 -8.41
N PRO A 149 -12.85 5.94 -8.92
CA PRO A 149 -13.23 6.18 -10.31
C PRO A 149 -13.13 7.66 -10.71
N LYS A 150 -13.55 8.56 -9.82
CA LYS A 150 -13.46 10.01 -10.07
C LYS A 150 -12.01 10.48 -10.24
N ARG A 151 -11.10 10.01 -9.39
CA ARG A 151 -9.67 10.37 -9.48
C ARG A 151 -9.01 9.72 -10.68
N THR A 152 -9.39 8.50 -11.04
CA THR A 152 -8.94 7.86 -12.28
C THR A 152 -9.26 8.72 -13.50
N GLN A 153 -10.50 9.20 -13.62
CA GLN A 153 -10.89 10.09 -14.71
C GLN A 153 -10.12 11.41 -14.70
N GLN A 154 -9.90 11.99 -13.52
CA GLN A 154 -9.12 13.22 -13.39
C GLN A 154 -7.64 13.00 -13.74
N LEU A 155 -7.06 11.86 -13.38
CA LEU A 155 -5.70 11.50 -13.75
C LEU A 155 -5.57 11.37 -15.28
N CYS A 156 -6.49 10.67 -15.95
CA CYS A 156 -6.49 10.58 -17.41
C CYS A 156 -6.52 11.96 -18.07
N ARG A 157 -7.42 12.85 -17.62
CA ARG A 157 -7.49 14.22 -18.13
C ARG A 157 -6.20 14.98 -17.92
N LYS A 158 -5.61 14.88 -16.72
CA LYS A 158 -4.36 15.55 -16.40
C LYS A 158 -3.19 15.04 -17.24
N MET A 159 -3.14 13.73 -17.51
CA MET A 159 -2.14 13.16 -18.41
C MET A 159 -2.30 13.69 -19.85
N TRP A 160 -3.53 13.79 -20.38
CA TRP A 160 -3.75 14.43 -21.69
C TRP A 160 -3.33 15.90 -21.72
N GLU A 161 -3.59 16.66 -20.66
CA GLU A 161 -3.13 18.06 -20.52
C GLU A 161 -1.60 18.19 -20.51
N LEU A 162 -0.89 17.11 -20.17
CA LEU A 162 0.57 17.01 -20.13
C LEU A 162 1.15 16.25 -21.34
N ASP A 163 0.36 16.14 -22.44
CA ASP A 163 0.76 15.54 -23.71
C ASP A 163 1.14 14.04 -23.65
N TYR A 164 0.67 13.29 -22.63
CA TYR A 164 0.79 11.82 -22.63
C TYR A 164 -0.08 11.25 -23.75
N SER A 165 0.44 10.26 -24.47
CA SER A 165 -0.30 9.57 -25.52
C SER A 165 -1.42 8.68 -24.95
N ASP A 166 -2.45 8.40 -25.75
CA ASP A 166 -3.52 7.47 -25.40
C ASP A 166 -2.99 6.10 -24.97
N ASN A 167 -1.93 5.61 -25.62
CA ASN A 167 -1.32 4.32 -25.29
C ASN A 167 -0.67 4.32 -23.88
N GLU A 168 -0.01 5.40 -23.49
CA GLU A 168 0.58 5.54 -22.15
C GLU A 168 -0.52 5.58 -21.08
N ILE A 169 -1.58 6.37 -21.33
CA ILE A 169 -2.73 6.47 -20.41
C ILE A 169 -3.43 5.13 -20.26
N ILE A 170 -3.74 4.46 -21.36
CA ILE A 170 -4.39 3.13 -21.34
C ILE A 170 -3.51 2.10 -20.64
N SER A 171 -2.20 2.11 -20.90
CA SER A 171 -1.24 1.21 -20.26
C SER A 171 -1.22 1.41 -18.75
N LEU A 172 -1.14 2.66 -18.30
CA LEU A 172 -1.17 2.98 -16.87
C LEU A 172 -2.49 2.53 -16.22
N MET A 173 -3.63 2.82 -16.84
CA MET A 173 -4.95 2.41 -16.31
C MET A 173 -5.06 0.88 -16.19
N LYS A 174 -4.57 0.14 -17.19
CA LYS A 174 -4.49 -1.33 -17.14
C LYS A 174 -3.58 -1.80 -16.01
N ASN A 175 -2.46 -1.13 -15.78
CA ASN A 175 -1.55 -1.47 -14.70
C ASN A 175 -2.24 -1.27 -13.34
N ILE A 176 -2.74 -0.07 -13.04
CA ILE A 176 -3.31 0.29 -11.74
C ILE A 176 -4.56 -0.55 -11.40
N HIS A 177 -5.45 -0.77 -12.39
CA HIS A 177 -6.77 -1.36 -12.12
C HIS A 177 -6.88 -2.84 -12.46
N SER A 178 -5.84 -3.46 -13.04
CA SER A 178 -5.91 -4.86 -13.42
C SER A 178 -4.61 -5.62 -13.19
N LYS A 179 -3.51 -5.19 -13.81
CA LYS A 179 -2.26 -5.96 -13.81
C LYS A 179 -1.60 -5.96 -12.44
N TRP A 180 -1.32 -4.79 -11.87
CA TRP A 180 -0.67 -4.66 -10.58
C TRP A 180 -1.45 -5.29 -9.42
N PRO A 181 -2.78 -5.10 -9.29
CA PRO A 181 -3.53 -5.86 -8.28
C PRO A 181 -3.34 -7.37 -8.37
N LYS A 182 -3.35 -7.94 -9.58
CA LYS A 182 -3.12 -9.38 -9.78
C LYS A 182 -1.69 -9.83 -9.47
N GLU A 183 -0.72 -8.93 -9.53
CA GLU A 183 0.67 -9.24 -9.20
C GLU A 183 0.95 -9.18 -7.69
N ILE A 184 0.23 -8.34 -6.98
CA ILE A 184 0.45 -8.12 -5.55
C ILE A 184 -0.50 -8.91 -4.65
N TYR A 185 -1.66 -9.26 -5.13
CA TYR A 185 -2.64 -10.10 -4.44
C TYR A 185 -2.77 -11.47 -5.11
#